data_f4ce0f2a52af38759d2d804c006dc059
#
_entry.id   f4ce0f2a52af38759d2d804c006dc059
#
_cell.length_a   1.000
_cell.length_b   1.000
_cell.length_c   1.000
_cell.angle_alpha   90.00
_cell.angle_beta   90.00
_cell.angle_gamma   90.00
#
_symmetry.space_group_name_H-M   'P 1'
#
loop_
_entity.id
_entity.type
_entity.pdbx_description
1 polymer ?
#
loop_
_entity_poly.entity_id
_entity_poly.type
_entity_poly.pdbx_seq_one_letter_code
_entity_poly.pdbx_strand_id
1 'polypeptide(L)'
;MAGSVNKVILIGNLGADPEIRSFQNGGKVANLRIATSETWKDKNTGERREKTEWHTVALFSEGLVRVAEQYLKKGSKVYIEGKLQTRKWQDQSGADRYSTEVVVQM
;
A
#
# COMPACT_ATOMS: atom_id res chain seq x y z
N MET A 1 3.98 23.57 -8.55
CA MET A 1 3.69 23.72 -9.98
C MET A 1 2.34 23.12 -10.31
N ALA A 2 1.50 23.87 -11.01
CA ALA A 2 0.19 23.40 -11.46
C ALA A 2 0.34 22.57 -12.74
N GLY A 3 -0.69 21.82 -13.11
CA GLY A 3 -0.71 21.07 -14.36
C GLY A 3 -0.24 19.64 -14.27
N SER A 4 -0.21 19.06 -13.06
CA SER A 4 0.15 17.66 -12.89
C SER A 4 -0.88 16.92 -12.07
N VAL A 5 -0.87 15.60 -12.18
CA VAL A 5 -1.74 14.72 -11.41
C VAL A 5 -0.89 13.61 -10.80
N ASN A 6 -1.14 13.33 -9.54
CA ASN A 6 -0.53 12.19 -8.86
C ASN A 6 -1.64 11.43 -8.16
N LYS A 7 -2.16 10.40 -8.83
CA LYS A 7 -3.29 9.64 -8.33
C LYS A 7 -3.09 8.17 -8.60
N VAL A 8 -3.32 7.36 -7.59
CA VAL A 8 -3.23 5.90 -7.68
C VAL A 8 -4.54 5.30 -7.22
N ILE A 9 -5.04 4.35 -7.98
CA ILE A 9 -6.22 3.56 -7.63
C ILE A 9 -5.81 2.10 -7.60
N LEU A 10 -6.09 1.44 -6.49
CA LEU A 10 -5.82 0.03 -6.32
C LEU A 10 -7.05 -0.69 -5.80
N ILE A 11 -7.33 -1.86 -6.35
CA ILE A 11 -8.28 -2.80 -5.78
C ILE A 11 -7.52 -4.10 -5.60
N GLY A 12 -7.46 -4.58 -4.38
CA GLY A 12 -6.70 -5.79 -4.08
C GLY A 12 -7.00 -6.31 -2.70
N ASN A 13 -6.25 -7.32 -2.30
CA ASN A 13 -6.46 -7.99 -1.03
C ASN A 13 -5.26 -7.80 -0.11
N LEU A 14 -5.55 -7.66 1.18
CA LEU A 14 -4.48 -7.53 2.17
C LEU A 14 -3.73 -8.85 2.30
N GLY A 15 -2.40 -8.77 2.28
CA GLY A 15 -1.54 -9.94 2.49
C GLY A 15 -1.21 -10.19 3.95
N ALA A 16 -1.56 -9.25 4.82
CA ALA A 16 -1.34 -9.34 6.26
C ALA A 16 -2.33 -8.43 6.95
N ASP A 17 -2.47 -8.60 8.27
CA ASP A 17 -3.28 -7.68 9.07
C ASP A 17 -2.66 -6.29 9.00
N PRO A 18 -3.47 -5.21 9.07
CA PRO A 18 -2.92 -3.86 9.10
C PRO A 18 -1.94 -3.67 10.25
N GLU A 19 -0.85 -2.99 9.98
CA GLU A 19 0.14 -2.65 11.00
C GLU A 19 -0.10 -1.22 11.44
N ILE A 20 -0.40 -1.03 12.72
CA ILE A 20 -0.71 0.28 13.27
C ILE A 20 0.48 0.76 14.07
N ARG A 21 0.94 1.97 13.77
CA ARG A 21 2.02 2.62 14.51
C ARG A 21 1.54 3.93 15.07
N SER A 22 2.00 4.23 16.29
CA SER A 22 1.67 5.49 16.95
C SER A 22 2.89 6.40 16.94
N PHE A 23 2.63 7.69 16.73
CA PHE A 23 3.66 8.71 16.83
C PHE A 23 3.68 9.32 18.22
N GLN A 24 4.79 9.99 18.56
CA GLN A 24 4.91 10.64 19.86
C GLN A 24 3.86 11.72 20.08
N ASN A 25 3.39 12.35 19.02
CA ASN A 25 2.39 13.41 19.12
C ASN A 25 0.97 12.88 19.27
N GLY A 26 0.78 11.58 19.43
CA GLY A 26 -0.53 10.96 19.57
C GLY A 26 -1.19 10.54 18.27
N GLY A 27 -0.59 10.86 17.13
CA GLY A 27 -1.10 10.44 15.84
C GLY A 27 -0.79 8.99 15.55
N LYS A 28 -1.50 8.43 14.59
CA LYS A 28 -1.32 7.04 14.17
C LYS A 28 -1.25 6.94 12.66
N VAL A 29 -0.57 5.92 12.18
CA VAL A 29 -0.58 5.53 10.78
C VAL A 29 -0.89 4.05 10.69
N ALA A 30 -1.69 3.67 9.70
CA ALA A 30 -1.94 2.27 9.39
C ALA A 30 -1.23 1.93 8.08
N ASN A 31 -0.41 0.89 8.11
CA ASN A 31 0.27 0.39 6.94
C ASN A 31 -0.42 -0.86 6.45
N LEU A 32 -0.78 -0.86 5.18
CA LEU A 32 -1.42 -1.99 4.53
C LEU A 32 -0.51 -2.55 3.47
N ARG A 33 -0.54 -3.86 3.32
CA ARG A 33 0.16 -4.52 2.24
C ARG A 33 -0.87 -5.14 1.32
N ILE A 34 -0.99 -4.58 0.12
CA ILE A 34 -2.06 -4.93 -0.81
C ILE A 34 -1.49 -5.65 -2.02
N ALA A 35 -2.09 -6.79 -2.34
CA ALA A 35 -1.72 -7.57 -3.50
C ALA A 35 -2.68 -7.29 -4.65
N THR A 36 -2.10 -7.01 -5.82
CA THR A 36 -2.85 -6.97 -7.07
C THR A 36 -2.28 -8.05 -7.97
N SER A 37 -3.13 -8.87 -8.55
CA SER A 37 -2.70 -10.01 -9.33
C SER A 37 -3.29 -9.98 -10.73
N GLU A 38 -2.49 -10.42 -11.67
CA GLU A 38 -2.91 -10.65 -13.04
C GLU A 38 -2.77 -12.12 -13.36
N THR A 39 -3.69 -12.66 -14.12
CA THR A 39 -3.60 -14.02 -14.62
C THR A 39 -3.78 -14.00 -16.12
N TRP A 40 -3.02 -14.83 -16.81
CA TRP A 40 -3.15 -14.95 -18.25
C TRP A 40 -2.73 -16.34 -18.68
N LYS A 41 -3.05 -16.69 -19.91
CA LYS A 41 -2.64 -17.95 -20.50
C LYS A 41 -1.40 -17.73 -21.36
N ASP A 42 -0.34 -18.50 -21.09
CA ASP A 42 0.88 -18.43 -21.87
C ASP A 42 0.60 -18.95 -23.28
N LYS A 43 0.90 -18.13 -24.28
CA LYS A 43 0.65 -18.49 -25.68
C LYS A 43 1.50 -19.65 -26.17
N ASN A 44 2.69 -19.81 -25.61
CA ASN A 44 3.64 -20.83 -26.05
C ASN A 44 3.40 -22.17 -25.39
N THR A 45 3.09 -22.18 -24.09
CA THR A 45 2.96 -23.44 -23.34
C THR A 45 1.51 -23.80 -23.04
N GLY A 46 0.60 -22.86 -23.17
CA GLY A 46 -0.80 -23.07 -22.79
C GLY A 46 -1.03 -23.06 -21.29
N GLU A 47 0.01 -22.86 -20.50
CA GLU A 47 -0.11 -22.84 -19.05
C GLU A 47 -0.71 -21.53 -18.55
N ARG A 48 -1.39 -21.63 -17.44
CA ARG A 48 -1.91 -20.45 -16.74
C ARG A 48 -0.78 -19.82 -15.95
N ARG A 49 -0.60 -18.50 -16.12
CA ARG A 49 0.43 -17.73 -15.42
C ARG A 49 -0.24 -16.72 -14.51
N GLU A 50 0.44 -16.44 -13.40
CA GLU A 50 -0.02 -15.43 -12.46
C GLU A 50 1.16 -14.56 -12.05
N LYS A 51 0.91 -13.26 -11.95
CA LYS A 51 1.89 -12.32 -11.42
C LYS A 51 1.21 -11.44 -10.39
N THR A 52 1.83 -11.32 -9.22
CA THR A 52 1.33 -10.52 -8.12
C THR A 52 2.28 -9.38 -7.85
N GLU A 53 1.73 -8.17 -7.76
CA GLU A 53 2.46 -6.99 -7.32
C GLU A 53 2.02 -6.66 -5.90
N TRP A 54 2.99 -6.35 -5.05
CA TRP A 54 2.74 -5.97 -3.67
C TRP A 54 2.91 -4.48 -3.50
N HIS A 55 1.90 -3.84 -2.92
CA HIS A 55 1.90 -2.40 -2.73
C HIS A 55 1.89 -2.08 -1.24
N THR A 56 2.70 -1.11 -0.85
CA THR A 56 2.66 -0.58 0.51
C THR A 56 1.78 0.66 0.49
N VAL A 57 0.75 0.65 1.32
CA VAL A 57 -0.22 1.73 1.40
C VAL A 57 -0.24 2.26 2.83
N ALA A 58 -0.09 3.57 2.98
CA ALA A 58 -0.10 4.21 4.29
C ALA A 58 -1.36 5.06 4.45
N LEU A 59 -2.07 4.82 5.54
CA LEU A 59 -3.28 5.58 5.90
C LEU A 59 -2.94 6.52 7.03
N PHE A 60 -3.04 7.82 6.80
CA PHE A 60 -2.70 8.83 7.80
C PHE A 60 -3.92 9.47 8.46
N SER A 61 -5.10 9.34 7.86
CA SER A 61 -6.31 9.88 8.43
C SER A 61 -6.72 9.06 9.66
N GLU A 62 -7.03 9.74 10.74
CA GLU A 62 -7.45 9.09 11.98
C GLU A 62 -8.68 8.20 11.75
N GLY A 63 -9.64 8.67 10.99
CA GLY A 63 -10.83 7.88 10.68
C GLY A 63 -10.52 6.63 9.89
N LEU A 64 -9.61 6.72 8.92
CA LEU A 64 -9.21 5.56 8.13
C LEU A 64 -8.41 4.56 8.96
N VAL A 65 -7.54 5.06 9.83
CA VAL A 65 -6.79 4.18 10.74
C VAL A 65 -7.76 3.38 11.62
N ARG A 66 -8.78 4.04 12.12
CA ARG A 66 -9.80 3.39 12.96
C ARG A 66 -10.54 2.30 12.19
N VAL A 67 -10.92 2.59 10.95
CA VAL A 67 -11.58 1.59 10.09
C VAL A 67 -10.67 0.40 9.87
N ALA A 68 -9.38 0.65 9.59
CA ALA A 68 -8.43 -0.43 9.38
C ALA A 68 -8.27 -1.30 10.63
N GLU A 69 -8.17 -0.67 11.79
CA GLU A 69 -8.04 -1.41 13.05
C GLU A 69 -9.25 -2.29 13.34
N GLN A 70 -10.45 -1.79 13.05
CA GLN A 70 -11.68 -2.46 13.45
C GLN A 70 -12.15 -3.51 12.44
N TYR A 71 -11.93 -3.28 11.16
CA TYR A 71 -12.62 -4.06 10.14
C TYR A 71 -11.69 -4.80 9.18
N LEU A 72 -10.47 -4.36 9.00
CA LEU A 72 -9.57 -4.98 8.02
C LEU A 72 -8.69 -6.03 8.65
N LYS A 73 -8.48 -7.10 7.89
CA LYS A 73 -7.62 -8.19 8.29
C LYS A 73 -7.00 -8.82 7.05
N LYS A 74 -6.04 -9.69 7.25
CA LYS A 74 -5.46 -10.46 6.15
C LYS A 74 -6.56 -11.07 5.29
N GLY A 75 -6.47 -10.89 3.99
CA GLY A 75 -7.46 -11.39 3.04
C GLY A 75 -8.56 -10.42 2.67
N SER A 76 -8.74 -9.34 3.42
CA SER A 76 -9.78 -8.34 3.12
C SER A 76 -9.55 -7.71 1.76
N LYS A 77 -10.61 -7.55 1.00
CA LYS A 77 -10.55 -6.82 -0.28
C LYS A 77 -10.86 -5.36 -0.05
N VAL A 78 -10.03 -4.50 -0.62
CA VAL A 78 -10.17 -3.05 -0.44
C VAL A 78 -10.03 -2.31 -1.76
N TYR A 79 -10.66 -1.15 -1.82
CA TYR A 79 -10.48 -0.15 -2.87
C TYR A 79 -9.74 1.02 -2.24
N ILE A 80 -8.63 1.43 -2.86
CA ILE A 80 -7.78 2.51 -2.34
C ILE A 80 -7.64 3.59 -3.41
N GLU A 81 -7.78 4.84 -3.01
CA GLU A 81 -7.36 5.98 -3.80
C GLU A 81 -6.33 6.76 -3.01
N GLY A 82 -5.22 7.07 -3.62
CA GLY A 82 -4.17 7.83 -2.97
C GLY A 82 -3.22 8.44 -3.96
N LYS A 83 -2.03 8.75 -3.50
CA LYS A 83 -0.98 9.29 -4.34
C LYS A 83 0.33 8.57 -4.07
N LEU A 84 1.23 8.60 -5.03
CA LEU A 84 2.57 8.07 -4.84
C LEU A 84 3.40 9.05 -4.04
N GLN A 85 4.15 8.54 -3.10
CA GLN A 85 5.09 9.34 -2.33
C GLN A 85 6.36 8.52 -2.10
N THR A 86 7.50 9.13 -2.36
CA THR A 86 8.79 8.50 -2.15
C THR A 86 9.43 9.14 -0.92
N ARG A 87 9.90 8.30 -0.02
CA ARG A 87 10.66 8.79 1.14
C ARG A 87 12.05 8.17 1.16
N LYS A 88 12.98 8.93 1.68
CA LYS A 88 14.37 8.54 1.84
C LYS A 88 14.58 8.02 3.26
N TRP A 89 15.33 6.94 3.39
CA TRP A 89 15.68 6.39 4.70
C TRP A 89 17.09 5.82 4.61
N GLN A 90 17.69 5.55 5.76
CA GLN A 90 19.02 4.96 5.81
C GLN A 90 18.92 3.55 6.38
N ASP A 91 19.63 2.63 5.75
CA ASP A 91 19.72 1.26 6.26
C ASP A 91 20.79 1.17 7.36
N GLN A 92 20.99 -0.04 7.86
CA GLN A 92 21.94 -0.27 8.96
C GLN A 92 23.38 0.05 8.58
N SER A 93 23.72 0.01 7.32
CA SER A 93 25.06 0.34 6.85
C SER A 93 25.25 1.84 6.64
N GLY A 94 24.19 2.64 6.81
CA GLY A 94 24.23 4.08 6.58
C GLY A 94 23.98 4.47 5.13
N ALA A 95 23.70 3.51 4.26
CA ALA A 95 23.42 3.81 2.85
C ALA A 95 22.00 4.38 2.70
N ASP A 96 21.86 5.36 1.81
CA ASP A 96 20.57 5.95 1.49
C ASP A 96 19.73 4.97 0.69
N ARG A 97 18.49 4.83 1.12
CA ARG A 97 17.49 4.00 0.43
C ARG A 97 16.23 4.82 0.20
N TYR A 98 15.45 4.39 -0.76
CA TYR A 98 14.21 5.06 -1.13
C TYR A 98 13.06 4.06 -1.14
N SER A 99 11.92 4.46 -0.61
CA SER A 99 10.70 3.66 -0.64
C SER A 99 9.60 4.47 -1.27
N THR A 100 8.90 3.88 -2.24
CA THR A 100 7.74 4.51 -2.86
C THR A 100 6.50 3.83 -2.35
N GLU A 101 5.60 4.62 -1.81
CA GLU A 101 4.39 4.14 -1.16
C GLU A 101 3.18 4.86 -1.74
N VAL A 102 2.00 4.25 -1.58
CA VAL A 102 0.74 4.92 -1.85
C VAL A 102 0.26 5.51 -0.53
N VAL A 103 0.04 6.81 -0.53
CA VAL A 103 -0.40 7.53 0.68
C VAL A 103 -1.84 7.94 0.50
N VAL A 104 -2.68 7.60 1.48
CA VAL A 104 -4.08 7.99 1.51
C VAL A 104 -4.26 9.02 2.62
N GLN A 105 -4.71 10.19 2.23
CA GLN A 105 -5.02 11.30 3.15
C GLN A 105 -6.42 11.78 2.86
N MET A 106 -7.26 11.80 3.88
CA MET A 106 -8.62 12.27 3.71
C MET A 106 -9.03 13.12 4.89
#